data_76720f2b956080c540fddabb8fdecf80
#
_entry.id   76720f2b956080c540fddabb8fdecf80
#
_cell.length_a   1.000
_cell.length_b   1.000
_cell.length_c   1.000
_cell.angle_alpha   90.00
_cell.angle_beta   90.00
_cell.angle_gamma   90.00
#
_symmetry.space_group_name_H-M   'P 1'
#
loop_
_entity.id
_entity.type
_entity.pdbx_description
1 polymer ?
#
loop_
_entity_poly.entity_id
_entity_poly.type
_entity_poly.pdbx_seq_one_letter_code
_entity_poly.pdbx_strand_id
1 'polypeptide(L)'
;MQATSARALKEQRRHARRRRTGSERLAFLRGFLRHPVMVGSVIPSSRRLIDRMLGPVDWESTRLFVEYGPGVGTFTRVILDRLPEDARLVTIDTNPEFTAFLKESIDDPRLIAVTASAADVEK
;
A
#
# COMPACT_ATOMS: atom_id res chain seq x y z
N MET A 1 -5.55 11.49 -42.59
CA MET A 1 -6.76 11.12 -41.84
C MET A 1 -6.69 9.75 -41.15
N GLN A 2 -5.92 8.81 -41.62
CA GLN A 2 -5.80 7.47 -40.97
C GLN A 2 -4.96 7.44 -39.69
N ALA A 3 -4.04 8.38 -39.48
CA ALA A 3 -3.17 8.43 -38.29
C ALA A 3 -3.90 8.82 -36.98
N THR A 4 -5.00 9.58 -37.10
CA THR A 4 -5.77 10.03 -35.93
C THR A 4 -6.61 8.90 -35.34
N SER A 5 -7.06 7.97 -36.15
CA SER A 5 -7.85 6.81 -35.72
C SER A 5 -7.02 5.78 -34.92
N ALA A 6 -5.79 5.54 -35.34
CA ALA A 6 -4.90 4.59 -34.66
C ALA A 6 -4.45 5.10 -33.29
N ARG A 7 -4.26 6.40 -33.14
CA ARG A 7 -3.87 7.04 -31.88
C ARG A 7 -5.02 7.02 -30.86
N ALA A 8 -6.24 7.33 -31.33
CA ALA A 8 -7.44 7.28 -30.50
C ALA A 8 -7.75 5.85 -30.05
N LEU A 9 -7.60 4.84 -30.92
CA LEU A 9 -7.75 3.43 -30.58
C LEU A 9 -6.69 2.96 -29.57
N LYS A 10 -5.48 3.46 -29.68
CA LYS A 10 -4.38 3.12 -28.75
C LYS A 10 -4.58 3.74 -27.37
N GLU A 11 -5.14 4.95 -27.33
CA GLU A 11 -5.53 5.63 -26.10
C GLU A 11 -6.74 4.96 -25.43
N GLN A 12 -7.76 4.61 -26.20
CA GLN A 12 -8.92 3.86 -25.69
C GLN A 12 -8.52 2.48 -25.13
N ARG A 13 -7.59 1.78 -25.79
CA ARG A 13 -7.05 0.51 -25.29
C ARG A 13 -6.21 0.68 -24.02
N ARG A 14 -5.47 1.79 -23.89
CA ARG A 14 -4.74 2.13 -22.66
C ARG A 14 -5.70 2.43 -21.50
N HIS A 15 -6.76 3.18 -21.74
CA HIS A 15 -7.78 3.47 -20.72
C HIS A 15 -8.59 2.22 -20.34
N ALA A 16 -8.96 1.38 -21.29
CA ALA A 16 -9.65 0.11 -21.02
C ALA A 16 -8.74 -0.86 -20.23
N ARG A 17 -7.44 -0.93 -20.55
CA ARG A 17 -6.45 -1.75 -19.83
C ARG A 17 -6.22 -1.23 -18.42
N ARG A 18 -6.22 0.10 -18.21
CA ARG A 18 -6.07 0.73 -16.90
C ARG A 18 -7.30 0.49 -16.01
N ARG A 19 -8.51 0.47 -16.58
CA ARG A 19 -9.75 0.14 -15.87
C ARG A 19 -9.83 -1.34 -15.50
N ARG A 20 -9.38 -2.24 -16.38
CA ARG A 20 -9.34 -3.68 -16.13
C ARG A 20 -8.39 -4.04 -15.00
N THR A 21 -7.19 -3.48 -14.98
CA THR A 21 -6.22 -3.72 -13.89
C THR A 21 -6.71 -3.19 -12.55
N GLY A 22 -7.43 -2.06 -12.52
CA GLY A 22 -8.04 -1.53 -11.30
C GLY A 22 -9.14 -2.41 -10.73
N SER A 23 -10.03 -2.96 -11.58
CA SER A 23 -11.10 -3.85 -11.14
C SER A 23 -10.60 -5.24 -10.71
N GLU A 24 -9.58 -5.78 -11.37
CA GLU A 24 -8.94 -7.04 -11.00
C GLU A 24 -8.21 -6.92 -9.66
N ARG A 25 -7.51 -5.80 -9.43
CA ARG A 25 -6.86 -5.49 -8.14
C ARG A 25 -7.88 -5.38 -7.01
N LEU A 26 -8.99 -4.70 -7.25
CA LEU A 26 -10.06 -4.55 -6.27
C LEU A 26 -10.72 -5.89 -5.96
N ALA A 27 -10.92 -6.75 -6.97
CA ALA A 27 -11.46 -8.10 -6.78
C ALA A 27 -10.50 -8.98 -5.98
N PHE A 28 -9.19 -8.90 -6.24
CA PHE A 28 -8.16 -9.59 -5.46
C PHE A 28 -8.17 -9.16 -4.00
N LEU A 29 -8.22 -7.87 -3.73
CA LEU A 29 -8.24 -7.32 -2.38
C LEU A 29 -9.54 -7.65 -1.65
N ARG A 30 -10.67 -7.64 -2.33
CA ARG A 30 -11.96 -8.10 -1.76
C ARG A 30 -11.92 -9.58 -1.42
N GLY A 31 -11.31 -10.41 -2.27
CA GLY A 31 -11.08 -11.83 -2.01
C GLY A 31 -10.19 -12.04 -0.80
N PHE A 32 -9.12 -11.27 -0.67
CA PHE A 32 -8.23 -11.27 0.48
C PHE A 32 -8.94 -10.87 1.78
N LEU A 33 -9.78 -9.84 1.74
CA LEU A 33 -10.55 -9.38 2.89
C LEU A 33 -11.67 -10.36 3.31
N ARG A 34 -12.18 -11.15 2.36
CA ARG A 34 -13.21 -12.18 2.63
C ARG A 34 -12.64 -13.46 3.23
N HIS A 35 -11.40 -13.79 2.93
CA HIS A 35 -10.73 -15.02 3.37
C HIS A 35 -9.38 -14.72 4.03
N PRO A 36 -9.36 -13.98 5.14
CA PRO A 36 -8.11 -13.58 5.79
C PRO A 36 -7.29 -14.78 6.30
N VAL A 37 -7.92 -15.93 6.52
CA VAL A 37 -7.29 -17.15 7.02
C VAL A 37 -6.37 -17.80 5.97
N MET A 38 -6.58 -17.55 4.67
CA MET A 38 -5.80 -18.18 3.59
C MET A 38 -4.40 -17.59 3.42
N VAL A 39 -4.08 -16.47 4.04
CA VAL A 39 -2.81 -15.76 3.86
C VAL A 39 -1.87 -15.94 5.05
N GLY A 40 -2.27 -16.68 6.08
CA GLY A 40 -1.45 -16.95 7.25
C GLY A 40 -1.02 -15.71 8.04
N SER A 41 -1.49 -14.54 7.67
CA SER A 41 -1.26 -13.32 8.40
C SER A 41 -2.35 -13.12 9.44
N VAL A 42 -1.94 -13.07 10.66
CA VAL A 42 -2.79 -12.58 11.74
C VAL A 42 -3.16 -11.14 11.38
N ILE A 43 -4.40 -10.94 10.93
CA ILE A 43 -4.94 -9.59 10.87
C ILE A 43 -5.03 -9.13 12.31
N PRO A 44 -4.28 -8.07 12.71
CA PRO A 44 -4.41 -7.53 14.03
C PRO A 44 -5.79 -6.92 14.15
N SER A 45 -6.73 -7.72 14.60
CA SER A 45 -8.13 -7.33 14.76
C SER A 45 -8.33 -6.49 16.01
N SER A 46 -7.34 -6.37 16.89
CA SER A 46 -7.48 -5.58 18.10
C SER A 46 -6.55 -4.38 18.09
N ARG A 47 -7.14 -3.22 18.34
CA ARG A 47 -6.42 -1.98 18.62
C ARG A 47 -5.41 -2.14 19.76
N ARG A 48 -5.65 -3.05 20.68
CA ARG A 48 -4.72 -3.41 21.75
C ARG A 48 -3.40 -3.95 21.23
N LEU A 49 -3.43 -4.82 20.22
CA LEU A 49 -2.20 -5.39 19.64
C LEU A 49 -1.38 -4.31 18.94
N ILE A 50 -2.06 -3.45 18.17
CA ILE A 50 -1.43 -2.32 17.50
C ILE A 50 -0.79 -1.38 18.52
N ASP A 51 -1.51 -1.02 19.56
CA ASP A 51 -1.02 -0.15 20.63
C ASP A 51 0.17 -0.77 21.38
N ARG A 52 0.17 -2.08 21.56
CA ARG A 52 1.30 -2.80 22.17
C ARG A 52 2.54 -2.78 21.28
N MET A 53 2.37 -3.04 20.00
CA MET A 53 3.49 -3.08 19.04
C MET A 53 4.09 -1.70 18.80
N LEU A 54 3.27 -0.67 18.80
CA LEU A 54 3.68 0.71 18.54
C LEU A 54 3.96 1.52 19.80
N GLY A 55 3.63 0.99 20.98
CA GLY A 55 3.83 1.67 22.27
C GLY A 55 5.28 2.09 22.56
N PRO A 56 6.31 1.27 22.23
CA PRO A 56 7.71 1.64 22.46
C PRO A 56 8.24 2.78 21.57
N VAL A 57 7.50 3.19 20.55
CA VAL A 57 7.95 4.19 19.59
C VAL A 57 7.88 5.60 20.20
N ASP A 58 8.98 6.33 20.12
CA ASP A 58 9.02 7.76 20.40
C ASP A 58 8.59 8.55 19.15
N TRP A 59 7.30 8.84 19.05
CA TRP A 59 6.72 9.47 17.88
C TRP A 59 7.21 10.92 17.67
N GLU A 60 7.43 11.66 18.74
CA GLU A 60 7.85 13.06 18.64
C GLU A 60 9.23 13.21 17.98
N SER A 61 10.12 12.25 18.22
CA SER A 61 11.47 12.23 17.66
C SER A 61 11.59 11.45 16.36
N THR A 62 10.56 10.71 15.96
CA THR A 62 10.57 9.89 14.75
C THR A 62 10.43 10.75 13.49
N ARG A 63 11.42 10.67 12.59
CA ARG A 63 11.39 11.36 11.29
C ARG A 63 11.28 10.41 10.12
N LEU A 64 11.65 9.16 10.30
CA LEU A 64 11.51 8.08 9.33
C LEU A 64 11.01 6.83 10.03
N PHE A 65 9.94 6.27 9.51
CA PHE A 65 9.42 4.97 9.91
C PHE A 65 9.41 4.04 8.71
N VAL A 66 9.88 2.81 8.87
CA VAL A 66 9.87 1.80 7.81
C VAL A 66 8.99 0.64 8.24
N GLU A 67 8.00 0.34 7.43
CA GLU A 67 7.07 -0.77 7.64
C GLU A 67 7.28 -1.84 6.57
N TYR A 68 7.55 -3.07 6.99
CA TYR A 68 7.66 -4.22 6.11
C TYR A 68 6.35 -5.00 6.06
N GLY A 69 5.90 -5.32 4.85
CA GLY A 69 4.68 -6.09 4.64
C GLY A 69 3.40 -5.40 5.10
N PRO A 70 3.15 -4.15 4.68
CA PRO A 70 1.98 -3.40 5.12
C PRO A 70 0.65 -4.03 4.71
N GLY A 71 0.63 -4.85 3.67
CA GLY A 71 -0.58 -5.44 3.13
C GLY A 71 -1.61 -4.37 2.75
N VAL A 72 -2.81 -4.46 3.30
CA VAL A 72 -3.90 -3.51 3.05
C VAL A 72 -3.79 -2.21 3.86
N GLY A 73 -2.75 -2.06 4.67
CA GLY A 73 -2.41 -0.82 5.34
C GLY A 73 -3.10 -0.56 6.68
N THR A 74 -3.49 -1.61 7.39
CA THR A 74 -4.10 -1.48 8.73
C THR A 74 -3.16 -0.78 9.72
N PHE A 75 -1.92 -1.25 9.83
CA PHE A 75 -0.90 -0.57 10.63
C PHE A 75 -0.46 0.75 10.01
N THR A 76 -0.35 0.80 8.70
CA THR A 76 0.09 1.99 7.95
C THR A 76 -0.70 3.23 8.33
N ARG A 77 -2.02 3.11 8.38
CA ARG A 77 -2.91 4.22 8.74
C ARG A 77 -2.72 4.68 10.18
N VAL A 78 -2.54 3.75 11.11
CA VAL A 78 -2.29 4.07 12.53
C VAL A 78 -0.92 4.75 12.69
N ILE A 79 0.09 4.29 11.98
CA ILE A 79 1.42 4.90 12.00
C ILE A 79 1.35 6.34 11.49
N LEU A 80 0.66 6.58 10.37
CA LEU A 80 0.48 7.92 9.82
C LEU A 80 -0.27 8.86 10.77
N ASP A 81 -1.26 8.35 11.50
CA ASP A 81 -1.98 9.14 12.51
C ASP A 81 -1.08 9.58 13.67
N ARG A 82 -0.03 8.83 13.96
CA ARG A 82 0.89 9.10 15.08
C ARG A 82 2.16 9.84 14.67
N LEU A 83 2.59 9.73 13.41
CA LEU A 83 3.79 10.39 12.91
C LEU A 83 3.65 11.91 12.86
N PRO A 84 4.73 12.65 13.19
CA PRO A 84 4.78 14.10 12.96
C PRO A 84 4.60 14.46 11.48
N GLU A 85 4.18 15.68 11.21
CA GLU A 85 3.96 16.18 9.84
C GLU A 85 5.24 16.21 8.98
N ASP A 86 6.39 16.39 9.60
CA ASP A 86 7.69 16.41 8.94
C ASP A 86 8.36 15.03 8.81
N ALA A 87 7.68 13.97 9.28
CA ALA A 87 8.15 12.61 9.16
C ALA A 87 7.78 11.98 7.81
N ARG A 88 8.40 10.83 7.53
CA ARG A 88 8.11 9.99 6.36
C ARG A 88 7.85 8.56 6.81
N LEU A 89 6.89 7.92 6.14
CA LEU A 89 6.63 6.49 6.27
C LEU A 89 6.96 5.80 4.95
N VAL A 90 7.92 4.90 4.98
CA VAL A 90 8.24 4.03 3.85
C VAL A 90 7.65 2.66 4.12
N THR A 91 6.79 2.19 3.22
CA THR A 91 6.28 0.82 3.26
C THR A 91 6.96 -0.01 2.17
N ILE A 92 7.38 -1.21 2.54
CA ILE A 92 8.06 -2.14 1.64
C ILE A 92 7.27 -3.45 1.60
N ASP A 93 6.75 -3.79 0.44
CA ASP A 93 6.03 -5.03 0.21
C ASP A 93 6.56 -5.73 -1.04
N THR A 94 6.63 -7.04 -1.03
CA THR A 94 7.00 -7.83 -2.20
C THR A 94 5.88 -7.91 -3.23
N ASN A 95 4.64 -7.70 -2.80
CA ASN A 95 3.47 -7.75 -3.66
C ASN A 95 3.14 -6.36 -4.22
N PRO A 96 3.30 -6.14 -5.56
CA PRO A 96 3.01 -4.86 -6.18
C PRO A 96 1.54 -4.44 -6.09
N GLU A 97 0.63 -5.39 -5.87
CA GLU A 97 -0.80 -5.10 -5.73
C GLU A 97 -1.10 -4.39 -4.42
N PHE A 98 -0.46 -4.78 -3.33
CA PHE A 98 -0.56 -4.08 -2.06
C PHE A 98 0.04 -2.67 -2.14
N THR A 99 1.20 -2.53 -2.78
CA THR A 99 1.81 -1.21 -3.02
C THR A 99 0.88 -0.28 -3.80
N ALA A 100 0.28 -0.77 -4.87
CA ALA A 100 -0.68 -0.01 -5.66
C ALA A 100 -1.93 0.36 -4.85
N PHE A 101 -2.43 -0.58 -4.05
CA PHE A 101 -3.58 -0.33 -3.19
C PHE A 101 -3.32 0.76 -2.16
N LEU A 102 -2.17 0.75 -1.51
CA LEU A 102 -1.80 1.80 -0.56
C LEU A 102 -1.73 3.17 -1.22
N LYS A 103 -1.11 3.25 -2.39
CA LYS A 103 -1.00 4.50 -3.16
C LYS A 103 -2.35 5.07 -3.57
N GLU A 104 -3.31 4.20 -3.89
CA GLU A 104 -4.66 4.61 -4.31
C GLU A 104 -5.56 4.94 -3.12
N SER A 105 -5.42 4.24 -2.00
CA SER A 105 -6.34 4.33 -0.86
C SER A 105 -5.89 5.29 0.23
N ILE A 106 -4.61 5.64 0.28
CA ILE A 106 -4.04 6.54 1.28
C ILE A 106 -3.49 7.78 0.60
N ASP A 107 -4.20 8.88 0.75
CA ASP A 107 -3.77 10.20 0.26
C ASP A 107 -3.04 10.96 1.37
N ASP A 108 -1.78 10.61 1.56
CA ASP A 108 -0.91 11.24 2.54
C ASP A 108 0.48 11.45 1.93
N PRO A 109 0.97 12.70 1.84
CA PRO A 109 2.26 12.99 1.21
C PRO A 109 3.47 12.42 1.96
N ARG A 110 3.30 12.00 3.21
CA ARG A 110 4.37 11.38 4.00
C ARG A 110 4.60 9.91 3.64
N LEU A 111 3.61 9.27 2.99
CA LEU A 111 3.68 7.86 2.61
C LEU A 111 4.48 7.67 1.32
N ILE A 112 5.49 6.79 1.40
CA ILE A 112 6.27 6.31 0.26
C ILE A 112 6.12 4.79 0.21
N ALA A 113 5.27 4.30 -0.68
CA ALA A 113 5.03 2.87 -0.84
C ALA A 113 5.92 2.30 -1.95
N VAL A 114 6.68 1.26 -1.64
CA VAL A 114 7.68 0.65 -2.51
C VAL A 114 7.45 -0.84 -2.61
N THR A 115 7.58 -1.37 -3.83
CA THR A 115 7.63 -2.81 -4.06
C THR A 115 9.08 -3.26 -4.08
N ALA A 116 9.48 -4.00 -3.06
CA ALA A 116 10.83 -4.55 -2.94
C ALA A 116 10.84 -5.69 -1.91
N SER A 117 11.95 -6.42 -1.88
CA SER A 117 12.21 -7.37 -0.79
C SER A 117 12.99 -6.68 0.33
N ALA A 118 12.73 -7.07 1.57
CA ALA A 118 13.53 -6.63 2.72
C ALA A 118 15.03 -6.96 2.55
N ALA A 119 15.34 -8.03 1.81
CA ALA A 119 16.72 -8.41 1.48
C ALA A 119 17.43 -7.43 0.55
N ASP A 120 16.71 -6.57 -0.15
CA ASP A 120 17.27 -5.58 -1.08
C ASP A 120 17.62 -4.24 -0.42
N VAL A 121 17.20 -4.05 0.82
CA VAL A 121 17.39 -2.79 1.56
C VAL A 121 18.86 -2.59 1.98
N GLU A 122 19.64 -3.66 2.07
CA GLU A 122 21.06 -3.61 2.45
C GLU A 122 22.01 -3.37 1.26
N LYS A 123 21.49 -3.21 0.07
CA LYS A 123 22.26 -2.91 -1.14
C LYS A 123 22.15 -1.46 -1.54
#